data_c1126c1ccf3099c0a0b4d717700b0981
#
_entry.id   c1126c1ccf3099c0a0b4d717700b0981
#
_cell.length_a   1.000
_cell.length_b   1.000
_cell.length_c   1.000
_cell.angle_alpha   90.00
_cell.angle_beta   90.00
_cell.angle_gamma   90.00
#
_symmetry.space_group_name_H-M   'P 1'
#
loop_
_entity.id
_entity.type
_entity.pdbx_description
1 polymer ?
#
loop_
_entity_poly.entity_id
_entity_poly.type
_entity_poly.pdbx_seq_one_letter_code
_entity_poly.pdbx_strand_id
1 'polypeptide(L)'
;MTPIPSFAEAVPVWARIGCLSFGGPAAQIALMQREIVDQRRWVSDKRFLHALNFCMLLPGPEAMQLAAYLGWLMHGVKGGVVAGLFFILPGAAVMLALSFIYAAFGNVPLIAALFFGLKCAVLILVVEALLRVARRALKGAVPWVLAGAAFLALFVFGLPFPVVVLAAALIGFAWPDAFAKGGHGGAGTEGNSALDAMLAADPGRIASMAPLARRAGLVALALWVWPVALLMPVGGVFADIAWFFSKMSVVTFGGAYAVLVYVAQEAVEHYRWLSASEMLAGLGLAETTPGPLILVLQFVGFLAGWREGGGAWGAVAGSALTLWVTFLPCFAWIFLGAPYVERLHDVARLKGALAAVTAAVVGVMANLALWFG
;
A
#
# COMPACT_ATOMS: atom_id res chain seq x y z
N MET A 1 9.21 10.96 32.25
CA MET A 1 8.31 10.65 31.10
C MET A 1 8.75 11.50 29.94
N THR A 2 9.06 10.91 28.79
CA THR A 2 9.36 11.69 27.57
C THR A 2 8.10 12.42 27.13
N PRO A 3 8.11 13.75 26.97
CA PRO A 3 6.96 14.48 26.47
C PRO A 3 6.69 14.08 25.01
N ILE A 4 5.45 14.23 24.55
CA ILE A 4 5.15 14.12 23.13
C ILE A 4 5.97 15.14 22.36
N PRO A 5 6.61 14.76 21.24
CA PRO A 5 7.34 15.71 20.42
C PRO A 5 6.41 16.83 19.94
N SER A 6 6.93 18.03 19.84
CA SER A 6 6.24 19.09 19.12
C SER A 6 6.08 18.69 17.64
N PHE A 7 5.14 19.32 16.95
CA PHE A 7 4.95 19.06 15.51
C PHE A 7 6.23 19.31 14.71
N ALA A 8 6.99 20.37 15.06
CA ALA A 8 8.25 20.71 14.41
C ALA A 8 9.35 19.64 14.60
N GLU A 9 9.39 19.00 15.77
CA GLU A 9 10.32 17.89 16.06
C GLU A 9 9.91 16.59 15.36
N ALA A 10 8.64 16.38 15.13
CA ALA A 10 8.14 15.18 14.46
C ALA A 10 8.37 15.20 12.95
N VAL A 11 8.29 16.37 12.30
CA VAL A 11 8.44 16.53 10.84
C VAL A 11 9.76 15.94 10.30
N PRO A 12 10.95 16.27 10.85
CA PRO A 12 12.20 15.68 10.34
C PRO A 12 12.27 14.15 10.53
N VAL A 13 11.62 13.62 11.56
CA VAL A 13 11.58 12.16 11.78
C VAL A 13 10.72 11.47 10.70
N TRP A 14 9.57 12.04 10.38
CA TRP A 14 8.74 11.54 9.27
C TRP A 14 9.47 11.64 7.93
N ALA A 15 10.15 12.75 7.67
CA ALA A 15 10.96 12.92 6.47
C ALA A 15 12.09 11.87 6.40
N ARG A 16 12.79 11.62 7.51
CA ARG A 16 13.82 10.59 7.60
C ARG A 16 13.25 9.19 7.34
N ILE A 17 12.11 8.84 7.94
CA ILE A 17 11.43 7.57 7.71
C ILE A 17 11.10 7.42 6.22
N GLY A 18 10.52 8.44 5.59
CA GLY A 18 10.18 8.41 4.17
C GLY A 18 11.39 8.20 3.25
N CYS A 19 12.48 8.94 3.49
CA CYS A 19 13.72 8.82 2.71
C CYS A 19 14.45 7.49 2.88
N LEU A 20 14.28 6.82 4.03
CA LEU A 20 14.96 5.56 4.36
C LEU A 20 14.06 4.32 4.22
N SER A 21 12.83 4.49 3.75
CA SER A 21 11.81 3.43 3.63
C SER A 21 12.05 2.55 2.39
N PHE A 22 13.10 1.74 2.39
CA PHE A 22 13.40 0.77 1.35
C PHE A 22 12.97 -0.65 1.74
N GLY A 23 12.88 -1.57 0.76
CA GLY A 23 12.76 -3.01 0.99
C GLY A 23 11.34 -3.52 1.30
N GLY A 24 10.32 -2.82 0.83
CA GLY A 24 8.92 -3.24 0.92
C GLY A 24 8.28 -3.06 2.30
N PRO A 25 6.99 -3.44 2.46
CA PRO A 25 6.19 -3.07 3.64
C PRO A 25 6.78 -3.55 4.98
N ALA A 26 7.32 -4.77 5.02
CA ALA A 26 7.86 -5.34 6.26
C ALA A 26 9.08 -4.55 6.79
N ALA A 27 10.00 -4.17 5.89
CA ALA A 27 11.18 -3.38 6.25
C ALA A 27 10.80 -1.95 6.65
N GLN A 28 9.82 -1.37 5.97
CA GLN A 28 9.29 -0.04 6.25
C GLN A 28 8.60 0.03 7.62
N ILE A 29 7.78 -0.97 7.96
CA ILE A 29 7.15 -1.10 9.28
C ILE A 29 8.21 -1.27 10.36
N ALA A 30 9.22 -2.14 10.14
CA ALA A 30 10.31 -2.33 11.07
C ALA A 30 11.15 -1.04 11.27
N LEU A 31 11.37 -0.26 10.21
CA LEU A 31 12.02 1.05 10.31
C LEU A 31 11.19 2.01 11.18
N MET A 32 9.88 2.10 10.95
CA MET A 32 9.00 2.94 11.77
C MET A 32 8.99 2.50 13.22
N GLN A 33 8.90 1.19 13.48
CA GLN A 33 8.95 0.66 14.85
C GLN A 33 10.25 1.05 15.54
N ARG A 34 11.39 0.83 14.90
CA ARG A 34 12.70 1.22 15.44
C ARG A 34 12.78 2.72 15.74
N GLU A 35 12.34 3.58 14.82
CA GLU A 35 12.44 5.04 14.95
C GLU A 35 11.49 5.61 16.02
N ILE A 36 10.25 5.11 16.09
CA ILE A 36 9.18 5.71 16.90
C ILE A 36 8.99 4.97 18.22
N VAL A 37 9.15 3.65 18.25
CA VAL A 37 8.96 2.83 19.45
C VAL A 37 10.27 2.67 20.20
N ASP A 38 11.30 2.08 19.55
CA ASP A 38 12.51 1.65 20.24
C ASP A 38 13.41 2.85 20.62
N GLN A 39 13.69 3.73 19.68
CA GLN A 39 14.63 4.83 19.88
C GLN A 39 14.01 6.03 20.61
N ARG A 40 12.81 6.46 20.18
CA ARG A 40 12.18 7.69 20.69
C ARG A 40 11.12 7.45 21.76
N ARG A 41 10.60 6.23 21.83
CA ARG A 41 9.52 5.86 22.78
C ARG A 41 8.30 6.80 22.70
N TRP A 42 8.01 7.29 21.48
CA TRP A 42 6.84 8.12 21.25
C TRP A 42 5.55 7.31 21.33
N VAL A 43 5.59 6.05 20.86
CA VAL A 43 4.47 5.11 20.85
C VAL A 43 4.92 3.81 21.52
N SER A 44 4.06 3.17 22.31
CA SER A 44 4.34 1.84 22.86
C SER A 44 4.25 0.77 21.79
N ASP A 45 4.97 -0.34 21.97
CA ASP A 45 4.92 -1.48 21.07
C ASP A 45 3.48 -2.03 20.92
N LYS A 46 2.74 -2.15 22.02
CA LYS A 46 1.33 -2.54 22.03
C LYS A 46 0.47 -1.64 21.13
N ARG A 47 0.62 -0.32 21.24
CA ARG A 47 -0.15 0.65 20.44
C ARG A 47 0.29 0.67 18.98
N PHE A 48 1.56 0.50 18.72
CA PHE A 48 2.10 0.37 17.37
C PHE A 48 1.52 -0.86 16.66
N LEU A 49 1.53 -2.01 17.31
CA LEU A 49 0.94 -3.24 16.76
C LEU A 49 -0.58 -3.12 16.59
N HIS A 50 -1.26 -2.42 17.51
CA HIS A 50 -2.69 -2.13 17.37
C HIS A 50 -2.96 -1.25 16.15
N ALA A 51 -2.19 -0.19 15.96
CA ALA A 51 -2.26 0.68 14.78
C ALA A 51 -1.99 -0.09 13.48
N LEU A 52 -0.98 -0.95 13.48
CA LEU A 52 -0.66 -1.80 12.32
C LEU A 52 -1.81 -2.73 11.96
N ASN A 53 -2.37 -3.42 12.96
CA ASN A 53 -3.51 -4.32 12.74
C ASN A 53 -4.72 -3.59 12.14
N PHE A 54 -4.98 -2.36 12.59
CA PHE A 54 -6.03 -1.53 11.99
C PHE A 54 -5.73 -1.18 10.53
N CYS A 55 -4.51 -0.72 10.21
CA CYS A 55 -4.12 -0.38 8.85
C CYS A 55 -4.20 -1.60 7.90
N MET A 56 -3.90 -2.80 8.39
CA MET A 56 -4.04 -4.03 7.61
C MET A 56 -5.51 -4.38 7.27
N LEU A 57 -6.49 -3.81 7.98
CA LEU A 57 -7.92 -3.97 7.68
C LEU A 57 -8.39 -3.06 6.53
N LEU A 58 -7.62 -2.02 6.21
CA LEU A 58 -7.99 -1.02 5.23
C LEU A 58 -7.41 -1.37 3.86
N PRO A 59 -8.10 -1.03 2.76
CA PRO A 59 -7.51 -1.16 1.43
C PRO A 59 -6.41 -0.11 1.24
N GLY A 60 -5.29 -0.54 0.65
CA GLY A 60 -4.15 0.33 0.35
C GLY A 60 -2.83 -0.10 0.98
N PRO A 61 -1.75 0.68 0.81
CA PRO A 61 -0.42 0.41 1.35
C PRO A 61 -0.36 0.61 2.87
N GLU A 62 -0.36 -0.47 3.63
CA GLU A 62 -0.44 -0.49 5.09
C GLU A 62 0.65 0.33 5.78
N ALA A 63 1.87 0.36 5.26
CA ALA A 63 2.98 1.11 5.87
C ALA A 63 2.75 2.63 5.80
N MET A 64 2.26 3.14 4.65
CA MET A 64 1.87 4.55 4.50
C MET A 64 0.69 4.90 5.41
N GLN A 65 -0.32 4.02 5.47
CA GLN A 65 -1.49 4.21 6.32
C GLN A 65 -1.09 4.23 7.80
N LEU A 66 -0.16 3.37 8.22
CA LEU A 66 0.39 3.35 9.56
C LEU A 66 1.09 4.66 9.91
N ALA A 67 1.92 5.21 8.99
CA ALA A 67 2.55 6.51 9.18
C ALA A 67 1.48 7.62 9.35
N ALA A 68 0.48 7.65 8.48
CA ALA A 68 -0.62 8.63 8.55
C ALA A 68 -1.44 8.48 9.84
N TYR A 69 -1.75 7.27 10.28
CA TYR A 69 -2.50 7.02 11.50
C TYR A 69 -1.73 7.42 12.76
N LEU A 70 -0.46 7.04 12.86
CA LEU A 70 0.40 7.42 13.99
C LEU A 70 0.64 8.93 14.02
N GLY A 71 0.85 9.56 12.87
CA GLY A 71 0.91 11.02 12.76
C GLY A 71 -0.37 11.70 13.24
N TRP A 72 -1.53 11.13 12.89
CA TRP A 72 -2.82 11.64 13.35
C TRP A 72 -3.01 11.48 14.87
N LEU A 73 -2.65 10.36 15.44
CA LEU A 73 -2.73 10.15 16.89
C LEU A 73 -1.92 11.18 17.67
N MET A 74 -0.74 11.56 17.16
CA MET A 74 0.14 12.52 17.82
C MET A 74 -0.28 13.98 17.62
N HIS A 75 -0.60 14.36 16.37
CA HIS A 75 -0.78 15.78 15.99
C HIS A 75 -2.08 16.06 15.19
N GLY A 76 -3.08 15.20 15.29
CA GLY A 76 -4.34 15.35 14.56
C GLY A 76 -4.17 15.26 13.04
N VAL A 77 -5.12 15.84 12.30
CA VAL A 77 -5.15 15.76 10.82
C VAL A 77 -3.85 16.27 10.18
N LYS A 78 -3.27 17.34 10.68
CA LYS A 78 -1.99 17.89 10.17
C LYS A 78 -0.86 16.87 10.29
N GLY A 79 -0.77 16.19 11.44
CA GLY A 79 0.22 15.14 11.66
C GLY A 79 0.05 13.96 10.72
N GLY A 80 -1.20 13.51 10.53
CA GLY A 80 -1.51 12.41 9.61
C GLY A 80 -1.17 12.73 8.14
N VAL A 81 -1.53 13.92 7.68
CA VAL A 81 -1.22 14.39 6.31
C VAL A 81 0.29 14.48 6.10
N VAL A 82 1.01 15.12 7.03
CA VAL A 82 2.47 15.32 6.91
C VAL A 82 3.21 13.99 6.94
N ALA A 83 2.88 13.10 7.88
CA ALA A 83 3.52 11.78 7.98
C ALA A 83 3.28 10.94 6.72
N GLY A 84 2.05 10.90 6.21
CA GLY A 84 1.71 10.18 4.99
C GLY A 84 2.38 10.77 3.75
N LEU A 85 2.40 12.10 3.59
CA LEU A 85 3.05 12.75 2.45
C LEU A 85 4.56 12.54 2.46
N PHE A 86 5.24 12.68 3.61
CA PHE A 86 6.67 12.39 3.69
C PHE A 86 7.01 10.93 3.44
N PHE A 87 6.08 10.02 3.70
CA PHE A 87 6.26 8.60 3.36
C PHE A 87 6.17 8.34 1.85
N ILE A 88 5.43 9.14 1.09
CA ILE A 88 5.20 8.98 -0.36
C ILE A 88 6.17 9.83 -1.19
N LEU A 89 6.31 11.12 -0.88
CA LEU A 89 6.92 12.11 -1.77
C LEU A 89 8.39 11.81 -2.13
N PRO A 90 9.27 11.38 -1.20
CA PRO A 90 10.65 11.05 -1.57
C PRO A 90 10.72 9.98 -2.64
N GLY A 91 9.96 8.89 -2.47
CA GLY A 91 9.89 7.81 -3.42
C GLY A 91 9.24 8.24 -4.75
N ALA A 92 8.16 9.00 -4.67
CA ALA A 92 7.49 9.53 -5.86
C ALA A 92 8.41 10.41 -6.71
N ALA A 93 9.23 11.25 -6.07
CA ALA A 93 10.20 12.10 -6.78
C ALA A 93 11.28 11.25 -7.47
N VAL A 94 11.84 10.26 -6.76
CA VAL A 94 12.84 9.34 -7.33
C VAL A 94 12.23 8.52 -8.46
N MET A 95 11.03 7.96 -8.27
CA MET A 95 10.32 7.18 -9.29
C MET A 95 10.04 8.02 -10.54
N LEU A 96 9.61 9.28 -10.37
CA LEU A 96 9.38 10.18 -11.49
C LEU A 96 10.67 10.42 -12.29
N ALA A 97 11.79 10.70 -11.62
CA ALA A 97 13.09 10.93 -12.26
C ALA A 97 13.57 9.67 -13.01
N LEU A 98 13.47 8.49 -12.39
CA LEU A 98 13.85 7.23 -13.00
C LEU A 98 12.94 6.86 -14.18
N SER A 99 11.64 7.18 -14.11
CA SER A 99 10.69 7.01 -15.21
C SER A 99 11.06 7.88 -16.42
N PHE A 100 11.49 9.13 -16.20
CA PHE A 100 12.01 9.99 -17.25
C PHE A 100 13.29 9.43 -17.88
N ILE A 101 14.24 8.97 -17.05
CA ILE A 101 15.47 8.33 -17.54
C ILE A 101 15.13 7.12 -18.40
N TYR A 102 14.19 6.29 -17.94
CA TYR A 102 13.73 5.12 -18.69
C TYR A 102 13.11 5.50 -20.03
N ALA A 103 12.17 6.45 -20.06
CA ALA A 103 11.44 6.82 -21.27
C ALA A 103 12.33 7.56 -22.30
N ALA A 104 13.23 8.43 -21.82
CA ALA A 104 14.07 9.24 -22.70
C ALA A 104 15.35 8.51 -23.16
N PHE A 105 15.94 7.68 -22.32
CA PHE A 105 17.27 7.09 -22.54
C PHE A 105 17.29 5.55 -22.47
N GLY A 106 16.13 4.89 -22.39
CA GLY A 106 16.05 3.43 -22.25
C GLY A 106 16.71 2.64 -23.39
N ASN A 107 16.86 3.25 -24.57
CA ASN A 107 17.55 2.66 -25.72
C ASN A 107 19.08 2.86 -25.71
N VAL A 108 19.62 3.67 -24.79
CA VAL A 108 21.06 3.85 -24.64
C VAL A 108 21.66 2.57 -24.07
N PRO A 109 22.72 1.96 -24.67
CA PRO A 109 23.23 0.65 -24.28
C PRO A 109 23.54 0.51 -22.80
N LEU A 110 24.14 1.53 -22.18
CA LEU A 110 24.43 1.53 -20.74
C LEU A 110 23.15 1.49 -19.89
N ILE A 111 22.17 2.32 -20.23
CA ILE A 111 20.89 2.37 -19.51
C ILE A 111 20.12 1.07 -19.71
N ALA A 112 20.06 0.56 -20.95
CA ALA A 112 19.43 -0.74 -21.25
C ALA A 112 20.06 -1.88 -20.46
N ALA A 113 21.39 -1.91 -20.33
CA ALA A 113 22.11 -2.93 -19.55
C ALA A 113 21.79 -2.84 -18.05
N LEU A 114 21.72 -1.62 -17.47
CA LEU A 114 21.33 -1.41 -16.08
C LEU A 114 19.89 -1.91 -15.81
N PHE A 115 18.93 -1.56 -16.68
CA PHE A 115 17.55 -2.05 -16.57
C PHE A 115 17.44 -3.55 -16.80
N PHE A 116 18.27 -4.14 -17.67
CA PHE A 116 18.32 -5.60 -17.84
C PHE A 116 18.76 -6.28 -16.54
N GLY A 117 19.86 -5.82 -15.92
CA GLY A 117 20.29 -6.35 -14.62
C GLY A 117 19.23 -6.21 -13.53
N LEU A 118 18.52 -5.06 -13.51
CA LEU A 118 17.42 -4.80 -12.59
C LEU A 118 16.27 -5.82 -12.77
N LYS A 119 15.86 -6.11 -14.01
CA LYS A 119 14.82 -7.09 -14.32
C LYS A 119 15.18 -8.49 -13.83
N CYS A 120 16.44 -8.93 -14.01
CA CYS A 120 16.91 -10.21 -13.50
C CYS A 120 16.82 -10.28 -11.96
N ALA A 121 17.22 -9.21 -11.27
CA ALA A 121 17.12 -9.13 -9.82
C ALA A 121 15.67 -9.20 -9.34
N VAL A 122 14.74 -8.53 -10.02
CA VAL A 122 13.31 -8.46 -9.65
C VAL A 122 12.65 -9.83 -9.69
N LEU A 123 12.94 -10.67 -10.65
CA LEU A 123 12.40 -12.03 -10.69
C LEU A 123 12.70 -12.79 -9.39
N ILE A 124 13.94 -12.66 -8.90
CA ILE A 124 14.35 -13.28 -7.63
C ILE A 124 13.61 -12.64 -6.45
N LEU A 125 13.47 -11.30 -6.45
CA LEU A 125 12.75 -10.57 -5.39
C LEU A 125 11.26 -10.93 -5.34
N VAL A 126 10.60 -11.12 -6.48
CA VAL A 126 9.19 -11.57 -6.55
C VAL A 126 9.05 -12.98 -5.96
N VAL A 127 9.95 -13.90 -6.30
CA VAL A 127 9.96 -15.26 -5.73
C VAL A 127 10.23 -15.21 -4.22
N GLU A 128 11.18 -14.40 -3.77
CA GLU A 128 11.47 -14.22 -2.35
C GLU A 128 10.24 -13.64 -1.60
N ALA A 129 9.59 -12.64 -2.18
CA ALA A 129 8.37 -12.05 -1.62
C ALA A 129 7.24 -13.09 -1.53
N LEU A 130 7.03 -13.89 -2.59
CA LEU A 130 6.08 -15.01 -2.60
C LEU A 130 6.35 -15.97 -1.43
N LEU A 131 7.60 -16.44 -1.30
CA LEU A 131 7.97 -17.37 -0.22
C LEU A 131 7.80 -16.74 1.17
N ARG A 132 8.13 -15.47 1.33
CA ARG A 132 7.97 -14.72 2.58
C ARG A 132 6.50 -14.61 2.98
N VAL A 133 5.62 -14.25 2.04
CA VAL A 133 4.17 -14.18 2.29
C VAL A 133 3.59 -15.56 2.54
N ALA A 134 3.97 -16.58 1.76
CA ALA A 134 3.52 -17.95 1.94
C ALA A 134 3.83 -18.50 3.34
N ARG A 135 5.05 -18.32 3.83
CA ARG A 135 5.46 -18.75 5.18
C ARG A 135 4.65 -18.09 6.29
N ARG A 136 4.16 -16.87 6.08
CA ARG A 136 3.35 -16.13 7.05
C ARG A 136 1.87 -16.49 6.99
N ALA A 137 1.33 -16.61 5.77
CA ALA A 137 -0.10 -16.77 5.52
C ALA A 137 -0.57 -18.22 5.53
N LEU A 138 0.25 -19.17 5.06
CA LEU A 138 -0.17 -20.56 4.86
C LEU A 138 0.12 -21.44 6.09
N LYS A 139 -0.60 -21.15 7.19
CA LYS A 139 -0.52 -21.92 8.43
C LYS A 139 -1.72 -22.88 8.54
N GLY A 140 -1.53 -24.12 8.12
CA GLY A 140 -2.56 -25.15 8.13
C GLY A 140 -3.09 -25.50 6.72
N ALA A 141 -3.91 -26.55 6.62
CA ALA A 141 -4.36 -27.07 5.33
C ALA A 141 -5.31 -26.12 4.59
N VAL A 142 -6.23 -25.46 5.28
CA VAL A 142 -7.26 -24.60 4.65
C VAL A 142 -6.63 -23.41 3.90
N PRO A 143 -5.68 -22.64 4.47
CA PRO A 143 -4.98 -21.60 3.71
C PRO A 143 -4.25 -22.11 2.47
N TRP A 144 -3.64 -23.32 2.52
CA TRP A 144 -2.99 -23.92 1.36
C TRP A 144 -3.98 -24.28 0.25
N VAL A 145 -5.13 -24.87 0.61
CA VAL A 145 -6.20 -25.19 -0.34
C VAL A 145 -6.74 -23.90 -0.99
N LEU A 146 -6.94 -22.86 -0.19
CA LEU A 146 -7.42 -21.57 -0.72
C LEU A 146 -6.40 -20.91 -1.66
N ALA A 147 -5.11 -20.96 -1.32
CA ALA A 147 -4.05 -20.45 -2.20
C ALA A 147 -3.98 -21.22 -3.53
N GLY A 148 -4.07 -22.55 -3.48
CA GLY A 148 -4.12 -23.41 -4.67
C GLY A 148 -5.37 -23.15 -5.52
N ALA A 149 -6.54 -22.99 -4.88
CA ALA A 149 -7.79 -22.64 -5.57
C ALA A 149 -7.71 -21.26 -6.24
N ALA A 150 -7.14 -20.25 -5.55
CA ALA A 150 -6.94 -18.92 -6.10
C ALA A 150 -5.98 -18.93 -7.31
N PHE A 151 -4.87 -19.70 -7.22
CA PHE A 151 -3.96 -19.91 -8.34
C PHE A 151 -4.68 -20.53 -9.55
N LEU A 152 -5.42 -21.62 -9.35
CA LEU A 152 -6.16 -22.29 -10.42
C LEU A 152 -7.26 -21.39 -11.01
N ALA A 153 -7.95 -20.63 -10.16
CA ALA A 153 -8.99 -19.69 -10.59
C ALA A 153 -8.45 -18.64 -11.58
N LEU A 154 -7.25 -18.12 -11.33
CA LEU A 154 -6.58 -17.16 -12.20
C LEU A 154 -5.95 -17.83 -13.42
N PHE A 155 -5.12 -18.86 -13.18
CA PHE A 155 -4.27 -19.47 -14.21
C PHE A 155 -5.06 -20.30 -15.22
N VAL A 156 -6.03 -21.11 -14.74
CA VAL A 156 -6.80 -22.03 -15.60
C VAL A 156 -8.09 -21.41 -16.08
N PHE A 157 -8.83 -20.74 -15.17
CA PHE A 157 -10.17 -20.22 -15.48
C PHE A 157 -10.18 -18.75 -15.88
N GLY A 158 -9.06 -18.02 -15.79
CA GLY A 158 -8.98 -16.61 -16.16
C GLY A 158 -9.91 -15.70 -15.36
N LEU A 159 -10.27 -16.08 -14.12
CA LEU A 159 -11.18 -15.28 -13.31
C LEU A 159 -10.52 -13.95 -12.94
N PRO A 160 -11.27 -12.82 -12.97
CA PRO A 160 -10.72 -11.52 -12.58
C PRO A 160 -10.24 -11.51 -11.12
N PHE A 161 -9.07 -10.94 -10.88
CA PHE A 161 -8.46 -10.81 -9.54
C PHE A 161 -9.44 -10.32 -8.45
N PRO A 162 -10.26 -9.26 -8.69
CA PRO A 162 -11.21 -8.78 -7.68
C PRO A 162 -12.22 -9.82 -7.22
N VAL A 163 -12.64 -10.72 -8.14
CA VAL A 163 -13.59 -11.81 -7.85
C VAL A 163 -12.94 -12.83 -6.92
N VAL A 164 -11.68 -13.20 -7.18
CA VAL A 164 -10.92 -14.15 -6.36
C VAL A 164 -10.72 -13.60 -4.96
N VAL A 165 -10.34 -12.33 -4.83
CA VAL A 165 -10.16 -11.65 -3.53
C VAL A 165 -11.48 -11.56 -2.76
N LEU A 166 -12.58 -11.18 -3.42
CA LEU A 166 -13.89 -11.09 -2.80
C LEU A 166 -14.38 -12.47 -2.32
N ALA A 167 -14.21 -13.51 -3.14
CA ALA A 167 -14.56 -14.88 -2.76
C ALA A 167 -13.75 -15.35 -1.54
N ALA A 168 -12.44 -15.09 -1.53
CA ALA A 168 -11.60 -15.41 -0.39
C ALA A 168 -12.03 -14.65 0.88
N ALA A 169 -12.34 -13.36 0.76
CA ALA A 169 -12.85 -12.55 1.87
C ALA A 169 -14.15 -13.12 2.44
N LEU A 170 -15.10 -13.51 1.59
CA LEU A 170 -16.37 -14.10 1.99
C LEU A 170 -16.19 -15.46 2.68
N ILE A 171 -15.29 -16.31 2.17
CA ILE A 171 -14.93 -17.59 2.81
C ILE A 171 -14.36 -17.37 4.19
N GLY A 172 -13.38 -16.47 4.34
CA GLY A 172 -12.77 -16.17 5.63
C GLY A 172 -13.73 -15.49 6.62
N PHE A 173 -14.67 -14.68 6.13
CA PHE A 173 -15.71 -14.07 6.93
C PHE A 173 -16.72 -15.10 7.46
N ALA A 174 -17.08 -16.10 6.63
CA ALA A 174 -17.98 -17.17 7.00
C ALA A 174 -17.32 -18.21 7.93
N TRP A 175 -16.01 -18.45 7.77
CA TRP A 175 -15.24 -19.46 8.51
C TRP A 175 -13.99 -18.89 9.19
N PRO A 176 -14.13 -17.94 10.11
CA PRO A 176 -12.98 -17.27 10.73
C PRO A 176 -12.03 -18.23 11.47
N ASP A 177 -12.56 -19.28 12.09
CA ASP A 177 -11.78 -20.24 12.88
C ASP A 177 -10.80 -21.06 12.02
N ALA A 178 -11.13 -21.30 10.75
CA ALA A 178 -10.27 -22.01 9.82
C ALA A 178 -8.96 -21.22 9.50
N PHE A 179 -8.98 -19.91 9.74
CA PHE A 179 -7.88 -18.98 9.48
C PHE A 179 -7.26 -18.38 10.75
N ALA A 180 -7.76 -18.72 11.93
CA ALA A 180 -7.32 -18.14 13.21
C ALA A 180 -5.83 -18.36 13.54
N LYS A 181 -5.22 -19.44 13.03
CA LYS A 181 -3.79 -19.77 13.25
C LYS A 181 -2.82 -18.84 12.49
N GLY A 182 -3.30 -18.03 11.55
CA GLY A 182 -2.51 -17.09 10.74
C GLY A 182 -2.46 -15.64 11.27
N GLY A 183 -3.21 -15.34 12.34
CA GLY A 183 -3.35 -13.97 12.84
C GLY A 183 -2.03 -13.40 13.40
N HIS A 184 -1.78 -12.12 13.11
CA HIS A 184 -0.68 -11.33 13.66
C HIS A 184 -1.02 -10.92 15.10
N GLY A 185 -0.99 -11.87 16.03
CA GLY A 185 -1.19 -11.64 17.46
C GLY A 185 0.16 -11.60 18.19
N GLY A 186 0.91 -10.51 18.04
CA GLY A 186 1.97 -10.19 18.98
C GLY A 186 1.36 -9.54 20.22
N ALA A 187 1.49 -10.16 21.40
CA ALA A 187 1.27 -9.47 22.65
C ALA A 187 2.43 -8.47 22.83
N GLY A 188 2.20 -7.21 22.40
CA GLY A 188 3.17 -6.14 22.63
C GLY A 188 3.37 -5.91 24.13
N THR A 189 4.60 -5.62 24.52
CA THR A 189 4.91 -5.26 25.91
C THR A 189 4.26 -3.93 26.27
N GLU A 190 3.64 -3.86 27.46
CA GLU A 190 3.15 -2.60 28.02
C GLU A 190 4.35 -1.74 28.38
N GLY A 191 4.55 -0.67 27.65
CA GLY A 191 5.61 0.31 27.89
C GLY A 191 5.03 1.71 28.11
N ASN A 192 5.60 2.49 29.03
CA ASN A 192 5.29 3.90 29.18
C ASN A 192 5.82 4.68 27.95
N SER A 193 4.91 5.01 27.01
CA SER A 193 5.24 5.89 25.89
C SER A 193 4.69 7.30 26.09
N ALA A 194 5.23 8.27 25.36
CA ALA A 194 4.76 9.65 25.37
C ALA A 194 3.28 9.76 24.98
N LEU A 195 2.87 8.98 23.95
CA LEU A 195 1.48 8.96 23.46
C LEU A 195 0.53 8.33 24.48
N ASP A 196 0.92 7.21 25.13
CA ASP A 196 0.08 6.58 26.14
C ASP A 196 -0.12 7.47 27.35
N ALA A 197 0.93 8.16 27.80
CA ALA A 197 0.85 9.13 28.89
C ALA A 197 -0.10 10.31 28.53
N MET A 198 -0.03 10.82 27.30
CA MET A 198 -0.90 11.88 26.84
C MET A 198 -2.38 11.43 26.77
N LEU A 199 -2.66 10.24 26.26
CA LEU A 199 -4.00 9.71 26.16
C LEU A 199 -4.57 9.34 27.53
N ALA A 200 -3.74 8.94 28.49
CA ALA A 200 -4.14 8.73 29.86
C ALA A 200 -4.47 10.05 30.57
N ALA A 201 -3.75 11.14 30.27
CA ALA A 201 -4.01 12.47 30.79
C ALA A 201 -5.27 13.12 30.19
N ASP A 202 -5.59 12.80 28.92
CA ASP A 202 -6.78 13.31 28.21
C ASP A 202 -7.51 12.16 27.51
N PRO A 203 -8.37 11.40 28.22
CA PRO A 203 -9.14 10.29 27.63
C PRO A 203 -10.15 10.75 26.55
N GLY A 204 -10.52 12.02 26.55
CA GLY A 204 -11.44 12.63 25.57
C GLY A 204 -10.80 13.06 24.26
N ARG A 205 -9.47 13.03 24.17
CA ARG A 205 -8.71 13.57 23.03
C ARG A 205 -9.08 12.95 21.69
N ILE A 206 -9.19 11.64 21.60
CA ILE A 206 -9.59 10.96 20.34
C ILE A 206 -10.99 11.40 19.93
N ALA A 207 -11.93 11.50 20.88
CA ALA A 207 -13.29 11.94 20.61
C ALA A 207 -13.33 13.41 20.16
N SER A 208 -12.51 14.28 20.75
CA SER A 208 -12.42 15.70 20.36
C SER A 208 -11.82 15.90 18.97
N MET A 209 -10.90 15.05 18.53
CA MET A 209 -10.30 15.06 17.18
C MET A 209 -11.22 14.45 16.10
N ALA A 210 -12.20 13.62 16.47
CA ALA A 210 -13.05 12.88 15.54
C ALA A 210 -13.82 13.76 14.54
N PRO A 211 -14.44 14.89 14.90
CA PRO A 211 -15.16 15.72 13.94
C PRO A 211 -14.27 16.28 12.83
N LEU A 212 -13.05 16.73 13.19
CA LEU A 212 -12.09 17.24 12.21
C LEU A 212 -11.54 16.11 11.32
N ALA A 213 -11.27 14.94 11.90
CA ALA A 213 -10.87 13.77 11.14
C ALA A 213 -11.92 13.35 10.12
N ARG A 214 -13.20 13.28 10.51
CA ARG A 214 -14.30 12.98 9.58
C ARG A 214 -14.40 14.00 8.44
N ARG A 215 -14.30 15.30 8.74
CA ARG A 215 -14.29 16.35 7.71
C ARG A 215 -13.12 16.16 6.75
N ALA A 216 -11.91 15.91 7.26
CA ALA A 216 -10.74 15.65 6.44
C ALA A 216 -10.91 14.40 5.57
N GLY A 217 -11.46 13.31 6.12
CA GLY A 217 -11.76 12.10 5.38
C GLY A 217 -12.80 12.32 4.26
N LEU A 218 -13.88 13.07 4.53
CA LEU A 218 -14.88 13.41 3.51
C LEU A 218 -14.30 14.31 2.42
N VAL A 219 -13.45 15.28 2.78
CA VAL A 219 -12.73 16.12 1.82
C VAL A 219 -11.80 15.25 0.95
N ALA A 220 -11.06 14.32 1.56
CA ALA A 220 -10.20 13.41 0.83
C ALA A 220 -11.00 12.52 -0.14
N LEU A 221 -12.19 12.02 0.27
CA LEU A 221 -13.10 11.29 -0.62
C LEU A 221 -13.59 12.16 -1.79
N ALA A 222 -14.02 13.39 -1.52
CA ALA A 222 -14.46 14.30 -2.56
C ALA A 222 -13.35 14.62 -3.56
N LEU A 223 -12.15 14.91 -3.07
CA LEU A 223 -10.95 15.17 -3.88
C LEU A 223 -10.49 13.93 -4.66
N TRP A 224 -10.73 12.72 -4.16
CA TRP A 224 -10.45 11.48 -4.88
C TRP A 224 -11.44 11.25 -6.02
N VAL A 225 -12.75 11.41 -5.77
CA VAL A 225 -13.79 11.15 -6.77
C VAL A 225 -13.82 12.23 -7.86
N TRP A 226 -13.43 13.44 -7.53
CA TRP A 226 -13.46 14.60 -8.42
C TRP A 226 -12.74 14.38 -9.78
N PRO A 227 -11.46 13.95 -9.88
CA PRO A 227 -10.82 13.75 -11.18
C PRO A 227 -11.48 12.61 -11.97
N VAL A 228 -11.96 11.57 -11.30
CA VAL A 228 -12.70 10.48 -11.95
C VAL A 228 -13.99 11.02 -12.58
N ALA A 229 -14.79 11.78 -11.82
CA ALA A 229 -16.04 12.35 -12.31
C ALA A 229 -15.85 13.32 -13.48
N LEU A 230 -14.76 14.10 -13.49
CA LEU A 230 -14.46 15.03 -14.56
C LEU A 230 -13.90 14.35 -15.83
N LEU A 231 -13.06 13.34 -15.66
CA LEU A 231 -12.35 12.74 -16.78
C LEU A 231 -13.17 11.65 -17.49
N MET A 232 -14.04 10.92 -16.77
CA MET A 232 -14.87 9.87 -17.36
C MET A 232 -15.71 10.31 -18.55
N PRO A 233 -16.39 11.47 -18.55
CA PRO A 233 -17.14 11.94 -19.72
C PRO A 233 -16.25 12.34 -20.91
N VAL A 234 -15.00 12.73 -20.63
CA VAL A 234 -14.02 13.16 -21.65
C VAL A 234 -13.41 11.96 -22.35
N GLY A 235 -13.20 10.85 -21.61
CA GLY A 235 -12.53 9.65 -22.10
C GLY A 235 -11.02 9.82 -22.27
N GLY A 236 -10.40 8.82 -22.90
CA GLY A 236 -8.95 8.81 -23.18
C GLY A 236 -8.11 8.35 -22.00
N VAL A 237 -6.79 8.34 -22.19
CA VAL A 237 -5.81 7.72 -21.26
C VAL A 237 -5.92 8.24 -19.83
N PHE A 238 -6.23 9.51 -19.60
CA PHE A 238 -6.36 10.05 -18.25
C PHE A 238 -7.65 9.58 -17.56
N ALA A 239 -8.74 9.37 -18.29
CA ALA A 239 -9.95 8.76 -17.75
C ALA A 239 -9.69 7.31 -17.35
N ASP A 240 -9.00 6.56 -18.20
CA ASP A 240 -8.64 5.17 -17.94
C ASP A 240 -7.69 5.06 -16.73
N ILE A 241 -6.67 5.91 -16.62
CA ILE A 241 -5.78 6.00 -15.46
C ILE A 241 -6.59 6.29 -14.19
N ALA A 242 -7.44 7.32 -14.22
CA ALA A 242 -8.23 7.72 -13.06
C ALA A 242 -9.17 6.59 -12.60
N TRP A 243 -9.86 5.95 -13.51
CA TRP A 243 -10.78 4.86 -13.23
C TRP A 243 -10.07 3.61 -12.74
N PHE A 244 -9.06 3.15 -13.50
CA PHE A 244 -8.35 1.91 -13.21
C PHE A 244 -7.66 1.95 -11.86
N PHE A 245 -6.85 2.98 -11.59
CA PHE A 245 -6.14 3.06 -10.31
C PHE A 245 -7.06 3.43 -9.13
N SER A 246 -8.17 4.12 -9.35
CA SER A 246 -9.21 4.27 -8.32
C SER A 246 -9.83 2.93 -7.94
N LYS A 247 -10.16 2.08 -8.92
CA LYS A 247 -10.64 0.72 -8.67
C LYS A 247 -9.60 -0.09 -7.89
N MET A 248 -8.31 0.04 -8.28
CA MET A 248 -7.21 -0.63 -7.59
C MET A 248 -7.08 -0.22 -6.13
N SER A 249 -7.21 1.07 -5.83
CA SER A 249 -7.09 1.57 -4.46
C SER A 249 -8.14 1.01 -3.49
N VAL A 250 -9.29 0.56 -4.01
CA VAL A 250 -10.36 -0.05 -3.21
C VAL A 250 -10.17 -1.57 -3.05
N VAL A 251 -9.59 -2.24 -4.05
CA VAL A 251 -9.43 -3.71 -4.03
C VAL A 251 -8.05 -4.17 -3.55
N THR A 252 -7.17 -3.25 -3.17
CA THR A 252 -5.83 -3.56 -2.67
C THR A 252 -5.89 -3.98 -1.21
N PHE A 253 -6.09 -5.26 -0.93
CA PHE A 253 -6.00 -5.87 0.39
C PHE A 253 -4.86 -6.87 0.44
N GLY A 254 -4.23 -7.04 1.61
CA GLY A 254 -3.19 -8.06 1.83
C GLY A 254 -1.81 -7.71 1.28
N GLY A 255 -1.55 -6.43 1.03
CA GLY A 255 -0.25 -5.91 0.60
C GLY A 255 -0.13 -5.60 -0.90
N ALA A 256 0.88 -4.80 -1.25
CA ALA A 256 1.05 -4.29 -2.61
C ALA A 256 1.23 -5.39 -3.67
N TYR A 257 1.93 -6.49 -3.33
CA TYR A 257 2.20 -7.56 -4.30
C TYR A 257 0.94 -8.20 -4.90
N ALA A 258 -0.13 -8.31 -4.13
CA ALA A 258 -1.38 -8.87 -4.60
C ALA A 258 -1.98 -8.12 -5.77
N VAL A 259 -2.03 -6.80 -5.63
CA VAL A 259 -2.62 -5.93 -6.65
C VAL A 259 -1.72 -5.79 -7.87
N LEU A 260 -0.40 -5.92 -7.68
CA LEU A 260 0.57 -5.79 -8.78
C LEU A 260 0.39 -6.84 -9.87
N VAL A 261 -0.07 -8.05 -9.52
CA VAL A 261 -0.44 -9.08 -10.51
C VAL A 261 -1.51 -8.57 -11.45
N TYR A 262 -2.59 -8.08 -10.87
CA TYR A 262 -3.73 -7.60 -11.65
C TYR A 262 -3.37 -6.34 -12.45
N VAL A 263 -2.60 -5.43 -11.85
CA VAL A 263 -2.12 -4.24 -12.56
C VAL A 263 -1.23 -4.63 -13.73
N ALA A 264 -0.32 -5.60 -13.54
CA ALA A 264 0.55 -6.07 -14.61
C ALA A 264 -0.26 -6.61 -15.80
N GLN A 265 -1.22 -7.50 -15.53
CA GLN A 265 -2.06 -8.08 -16.58
C GLN A 265 -2.89 -7.00 -17.30
N GLU A 266 -3.63 -6.19 -16.55
CA GLU A 266 -4.49 -5.16 -17.16
C GLU A 266 -3.69 -4.11 -17.93
N ALA A 267 -2.59 -3.61 -17.37
CA ALA A 267 -1.78 -2.58 -18.00
C ALA A 267 -1.06 -3.08 -19.26
N VAL A 268 -0.71 -4.37 -19.32
CA VAL A 268 -0.02 -4.99 -20.45
C VAL A 268 -1.00 -5.53 -21.50
N GLU A 269 -2.01 -6.30 -21.06
CA GLU A 269 -2.88 -7.05 -21.98
C GLU A 269 -4.10 -6.24 -22.44
N HIS A 270 -4.76 -5.54 -21.49
CA HIS A 270 -5.98 -4.81 -21.76
C HIS A 270 -5.71 -3.39 -22.25
N TYR A 271 -5.06 -2.57 -21.41
CA TYR A 271 -4.77 -1.18 -21.77
C TYR A 271 -3.56 -1.02 -22.70
N ARG A 272 -2.66 -1.98 -22.73
CA ARG A 272 -1.42 -1.96 -23.54
C ARG A 272 -0.54 -0.72 -23.32
N TRP A 273 -0.60 -0.18 -22.11
CA TRP A 273 0.22 0.99 -21.74
C TRP A 273 1.72 0.71 -21.73
N LEU A 274 2.08 -0.56 -21.44
CA LEU A 274 3.48 -1.00 -21.39
C LEU A 274 3.57 -2.50 -21.70
N SER A 275 4.77 -2.95 -22.06
CA SER A 275 5.08 -4.37 -22.25
C SER A 275 5.34 -5.07 -20.91
N ALA A 276 5.30 -6.42 -20.88
CA ALA A 276 5.66 -7.21 -19.71
C ALA A 276 7.10 -6.91 -19.24
N SER A 277 8.03 -6.73 -20.19
CA SER A 277 9.42 -6.34 -19.90
C SER A 277 9.54 -4.97 -19.22
N GLU A 278 8.70 -4.01 -19.59
CA GLU A 278 8.65 -2.68 -18.96
C GLU A 278 7.99 -2.74 -17.58
N MET A 279 6.97 -3.58 -17.42
CA MET A 279 6.39 -3.82 -16.11
C MET A 279 7.41 -4.38 -15.11
N LEU A 280 8.25 -5.33 -15.55
CA LEU A 280 9.38 -5.83 -14.75
C LEU A 280 10.38 -4.73 -14.40
N ALA A 281 10.70 -3.84 -15.35
CA ALA A 281 11.57 -2.71 -15.08
C ALA A 281 10.96 -1.78 -14.01
N GLY A 282 9.67 -1.46 -14.13
CA GLY A 282 8.94 -0.66 -13.14
C GLY A 282 8.91 -1.29 -11.74
N LEU A 283 8.70 -2.60 -11.66
CA LEU A 283 8.80 -3.35 -10.39
C LEU A 283 10.20 -3.23 -9.77
N GLY A 284 11.24 -3.37 -10.59
CA GLY A 284 12.61 -3.20 -10.13
C GLY A 284 12.91 -1.81 -9.62
N LEU A 285 12.44 -0.81 -10.30
CA LEU A 285 12.54 0.57 -9.84
C LEU A 285 11.84 0.75 -8.48
N ALA A 286 10.65 0.19 -8.31
CA ALA A 286 9.90 0.32 -7.05
C ALA A 286 10.58 -0.38 -5.87
N GLU A 287 11.25 -1.52 -6.10
CA GLU A 287 12.01 -2.22 -5.06
C GLU A 287 13.29 -1.48 -4.64
N THR A 288 13.87 -0.71 -5.56
CA THR A 288 15.13 0.03 -5.33
C THR A 288 14.93 1.48 -4.95
N THR A 289 13.69 1.97 -4.95
CA THR A 289 13.34 3.33 -4.53
C THR A 289 12.81 3.36 -3.10
N PRO A 290 12.95 4.48 -2.36
CA PRO A 290 12.30 4.63 -1.07
C PRO A 290 10.77 4.74 -1.24
N GLY A 291 10.02 4.52 -0.16
CA GLY A 291 8.56 4.66 -0.17
C GLY A 291 7.80 3.37 -0.52
N PRO A 292 6.47 3.43 -0.58
CA PRO A 292 5.66 2.24 -0.75
C PRO A 292 5.88 1.56 -2.10
N LEU A 293 5.99 0.22 -2.11
CA LEU A 293 6.18 -0.57 -3.34
C LEU A 293 5.13 -0.26 -4.43
N ILE A 294 3.92 0.15 -4.03
CA ILE A 294 2.84 0.52 -4.94
C ILE A 294 3.18 1.75 -5.81
N LEU A 295 4.30 2.44 -5.57
CA LEU A 295 4.80 3.50 -6.46
C LEU A 295 5.12 3.00 -7.89
N VAL A 296 5.22 1.70 -8.11
CA VAL A 296 5.26 1.14 -9.47
C VAL A 296 4.05 1.59 -10.31
N LEU A 297 2.88 1.81 -9.70
CA LEU A 297 1.70 2.33 -10.40
C LEU A 297 1.98 3.71 -11.03
N GLN A 298 2.79 4.53 -10.35
CA GLN A 298 3.23 5.82 -10.86
C GLN A 298 4.04 5.65 -12.15
N PHE A 299 4.92 4.66 -12.23
CA PHE A 299 5.66 4.32 -13.45
C PHE A 299 4.72 3.90 -14.58
N VAL A 300 3.71 3.06 -14.27
CA VAL A 300 2.69 2.64 -15.25
C VAL A 300 1.92 3.86 -15.79
N GLY A 301 1.40 4.71 -14.90
CA GLY A 301 0.69 5.92 -15.30
C GLY A 301 1.57 6.95 -16.02
N PHE A 302 2.86 6.98 -15.67
CA PHE A 302 3.85 7.79 -16.39
C PHE A 302 4.00 7.33 -17.84
N LEU A 303 4.21 6.02 -18.09
CA LEU A 303 4.37 5.49 -19.45
C LEU A 303 3.08 5.58 -20.27
N ALA A 304 1.92 5.36 -19.67
CA ALA A 304 0.64 5.57 -20.30
C ALA A 304 0.49 7.03 -20.78
N GLY A 305 0.74 7.99 -19.89
CA GLY A 305 0.70 9.41 -20.22
C GLY A 305 1.77 9.84 -21.22
N TRP A 306 2.98 9.24 -21.17
CA TRP A 306 4.05 9.51 -22.13
C TRP A 306 3.64 9.15 -23.56
N ARG A 307 3.00 8.00 -23.75
CA ARG A 307 2.65 7.43 -25.06
C ARG A 307 1.38 8.02 -25.64
N GLU A 308 0.36 8.15 -24.83
CA GLU A 308 -0.99 8.50 -25.28
C GLU A 308 -1.42 9.91 -24.84
N GLY A 309 -0.76 10.48 -23.84
CA GLY A 309 -1.14 11.77 -23.23
C GLY A 309 -0.37 12.99 -23.71
N GLY A 310 0.46 12.86 -24.77
CA GLY A 310 1.19 14.01 -25.33
C GLY A 310 2.63 14.16 -24.80
N GLY A 311 3.36 13.06 -24.62
CA GLY A 311 4.79 13.06 -24.29
C GLY A 311 5.09 13.47 -22.85
N ALA A 312 6.10 14.31 -22.62
CA ALA A 312 6.60 14.63 -21.28
C ALA A 312 5.52 15.23 -20.34
N TRP A 313 4.68 16.11 -20.83
CA TRP A 313 3.59 16.70 -20.04
C TRP A 313 2.52 15.66 -19.69
N GLY A 314 2.15 14.82 -20.66
CA GLY A 314 1.24 13.70 -20.41
C GLY A 314 1.78 12.73 -19.39
N ALA A 315 3.07 12.44 -19.42
CA ALA A 315 3.76 11.58 -18.46
C ALA A 315 3.69 12.13 -17.03
N VAL A 316 4.00 13.42 -16.85
CA VAL A 316 3.88 14.08 -15.53
C VAL A 316 2.44 14.07 -15.04
N ALA A 317 1.49 14.40 -15.93
CA ALA A 317 0.06 14.40 -15.57
C ALA A 317 -0.45 13.00 -15.22
N GLY A 318 -0.09 11.97 -16.01
CA GLY A 318 -0.45 10.58 -15.73
C GLY A 318 0.16 10.07 -14.43
N SER A 319 1.44 10.40 -14.18
CA SER A 319 2.13 10.11 -12.92
C SER A 319 1.44 10.76 -11.73
N ALA A 320 1.16 12.06 -11.79
CA ALA A 320 0.50 12.80 -10.72
C ALA A 320 -0.93 12.31 -10.46
N LEU A 321 -1.69 12.05 -11.51
CA LEU A 321 -3.05 11.51 -11.43
C LEU A 321 -3.06 10.13 -10.77
N THR A 322 -2.11 9.25 -11.16
CA THR A 322 -1.98 7.92 -10.55
C THR A 322 -1.69 8.01 -9.06
N LEU A 323 -0.74 8.85 -8.65
CA LEU A 323 -0.45 9.08 -7.23
C LEU A 323 -1.69 9.61 -6.49
N TRP A 324 -2.39 10.55 -7.09
CA TRP A 324 -3.58 11.16 -6.52
C TRP A 324 -4.66 10.13 -6.23
N VAL A 325 -5.07 9.36 -7.24
CA VAL A 325 -6.17 8.39 -7.09
C VAL A 325 -5.78 7.14 -6.31
N THR A 326 -4.48 6.86 -6.14
CA THR A 326 -3.98 5.74 -5.35
C THR A 326 -3.87 6.07 -3.87
N PHE A 327 -3.34 7.25 -3.53
CA PHE A 327 -3.00 7.57 -2.13
C PHE A 327 -4.06 8.40 -1.41
N LEU A 328 -4.83 9.21 -2.11
CA LEU A 328 -5.86 10.03 -1.47
C LEU A 328 -6.96 9.20 -0.78
N PRO A 329 -7.44 8.09 -1.35
CA PRO A 329 -8.32 7.17 -0.64
C PRO A 329 -7.74 6.64 0.67
N CYS A 330 -6.42 6.40 0.74
CA CYS A 330 -5.76 5.93 1.95
C CYS A 330 -5.91 6.92 3.10
N PHE A 331 -5.75 8.22 2.83
CA PHE A 331 -6.03 9.26 3.82
C PHE A 331 -7.51 9.29 4.21
N ALA A 332 -8.41 9.11 3.25
CA ALA A 332 -9.85 9.04 3.53
C ALA A 332 -10.18 7.90 4.48
N TRP A 333 -9.70 6.69 4.19
CA TRP A 333 -9.92 5.53 5.06
C TRP A 333 -9.37 5.74 6.46
N ILE A 334 -8.14 6.27 6.57
CA ILE A 334 -7.52 6.54 7.86
C ILE A 334 -8.34 7.57 8.64
N PHE A 335 -8.67 8.74 8.07
CA PHE A 335 -9.36 9.78 8.81
C PHE A 335 -10.82 9.45 9.14
N LEU A 336 -11.50 8.66 8.31
CA LEU A 336 -12.86 8.19 8.60
C LEU A 336 -12.85 7.03 9.62
N GLY A 337 -11.87 6.13 9.54
CA GLY A 337 -11.80 4.94 10.39
C GLY A 337 -11.13 5.18 11.75
N ALA A 338 -10.14 6.06 11.83
CA ALA A 338 -9.31 6.30 13.02
C ALA A 338 -10.11 6.49 14.33
N PRO A 339 -11.22 7.24 14.37
CA PRO A 339 -12.00 7.41 15.59
C PRO A 339 -12.69 6.13 16.09
N TYR A 340 -12.78 5.09 15.26
CA TYR A 340 -13.49 3.84 15.55
C TYR A 340 -12.58 2.64 15.74
N VAL A 341 -11.27 2.83 15.67
CA VAL A 341 -10.26 1.73 15.72
C VAL A 341 -10.47 0.79 16.89
N GLU A 342 -10.69 1.36 18.09
CA GLU A 342 -10.88 0.55 19.30
C GLU A 342 -12.13 -0.35 19.26
N ARG A 343 -13.14 0.01 18.46
CA ARG A 343 -14.38 -0.77 18.29
C ARG A 343 -14.27 -1.87 17.25
N LEU A 344 -13.33 -1.74 16.29
CA LEU A 344 -13.16 -2.68 15.17
C LEU A 344 -12.21 -3.84 15.50
N HIS A 345 -11.43 -3.72 16.58
CA HIS A 345 -10.32 -4.63 16.88
C HIS A 345 -10.72 -6.08 17.17
N ASP A 346 -11.93 -6.35 17.64
CA ASP A 346 -12.33 -7.68 18.14
C ASP A 346 -13.30 -8.47 17.24
N VAL A 347 -13.48 -8.04 16.00
CA VAL A 347 -14.39 -8.76 15.09
C VAL A 347 -13.64 -9.94 14.46
N ALA A 348 -13.80 -11.16 15.04
CA ALA A 348 -13.16 -12.38 14.57
C ALA A 348 -13.42 -12.65 13.07
N ARG A 349 -14.64 -12.37 12.57
CA ARG A 349 -15.01 -12.53 11.16
C ARG A 349 -14.17 -11.66 10.22
N LEU A 350 -13.85 -10.43 10.62
CA LEU A 350 -13.03 -9.53 9.83
C LEU A 350 -11.57 -9.99 9.77
N LYS A 351 -11.04 -10.46 10.92
CA LYS A 351 -9.71 -11.09 10.98
C LYS A 351 -9.63 -12.34 10.09
N GLY A 352 -10.67 -13.17 10.08
CA GLY A 352 -10.76 -14.34 9.22
C GLY A 352 -10.79 -13.98 7.73
N ALA A 353 -11.59 -12.98 7.35
CA ALA A 353 -11.64 -12.50 5.98
C ALA A 353 -10.26 -12.03 5.47
N LEU A 354 -9.52 -11.24 6.26
CA LEU A 354 -8.19 -10.76 5.89
C LEU A 354 -7.16 -11.89 5.80
N ALA A 355 -7.20 -12.83 6.74
CA ALA A 355 -6.31 -13.98 6.72
C ALA A 355 -6.56 -14.85 5.48
N ALA A 356 -7.81 -15.05 5.09
CA ALA A 356 -8.19 -15.76 3.87
C ALA A 356 -7.75 -15.00 2.60
N VAL A 357 -7.96 -13.68 2.54
CA VAL A 357 -7.44 -12.85 1.45
C VAL A 357 -5.93 -12.98 1.34
N THR A 358 -5.19 -12.87 2.45
CA THR A 358 -3.73 -13.00 2.45
C THR A 358 -3.28 -14.39 1.97
N ALA A 359 -4.03 -15.46 2.31
CA ALA A 359 -3.75 -16.81 1.81
C ALA A 359 -4.00 -16.91 0.30
N ALA A 360 -5.14 -16.39 -0.20
CA ALA A 360 -5.44 -16.37 -1.63
C ALA A 360 -4.39 -15.58 -2.44
N VAL A 361 -3.89 -14.48 -1.89
CA VAL A 361 -2.83 -13.65 -2.48
C VAL A 361 -1.56 -14.45 -2.76
N VAL A 362 -1.22 -15.46 -1.96
CA VAL A 362 -0.07 -16.35 -2.27
C VAL A 362 -0.27 -17.06 -3.60
N GLY A 363 -1.49 -17.57 -3.88
CA GLY A 363 -1.82 -18.18 -5.17
C GLY A 363 -1.76 -17.17 -6.32
N VAL A 364 -2.22 -15.95 -6.08
CA VAL A 364 -2.14 -14.83 -7.04
C VAL A 364 -0.69 -14.48 -7.37
N MET A 365 0.18 -14.37 -6.36
CA MET A 365 1.61 -14.09 -6.55
C MET A 365 2.34 -15.23 -7.28
N ALA A 366 1.95 -16.48 -7.04
CA ALA A 366 2.48 -17.63 -7.79
C ALA A 366 2.11 -17.54 -9.27
N ASN A 367 0.89 -17.11 -9.60
CA ASN A 367 0.49 -16.86 -11.00
C ASN A 367 1.36 -15.76 -11.65
N LEU A 368 1.64 -14.66 -10.93
CA LEU A 368 2.51 -13.60 -11.44
C LEU A 368 3.93 -14.09 -11.69
N ALA A 369 4.49 -14.84 -10.75
CA ALA A 369 5.84 -15.37 -10.89
C ALA A 369 5.98 -16.25 -12.15
N LEU A 370 4.95 -17.03 -12.49
CA LEU A 370 4.89 -17.81 -13.73
C LEU A 370 4.66 -16.95 -14.98
N TRP A 371 3.90 -15.87 -14.85
CA TRP A 371 3.62 -14.98 -15.98
C TRP A 371 4.86 -14.18 -16.41
N PHE A 372 5.75 -13.87 -15.47
CA PHE A 372 7.02 -13.17 -15.74
C PHE A 372 8.19 -14.10 -16.10
N GLY A 373 8.14 -15.37 -15.75
CA GLY A 373 9.22 -16.37 -16.03
C GLY A 373 9.05 -17.03 -17.37
#